data_d1c081f1d8c76a3bec102b10e3b097ad
#
_entry.id   d1c081f1d8c76a3bec102b10e3b097ad
#
_cell.length_a   1.000
_cell.length_b   1.000
_cell.length_c   1.000
_cell.angle_alpha   90.00
_cell.angle_beta   90.00
_cell.angle_gamma   90.00
#
_symmetry.space_group_name_H-M   'P 1'
#
loop_
_entity.id
_entity.type
_entity.pdbx_description
1 polymer ?
#
loop_
_entity_poly.entity_id
_entity_poly.type
_entity_poly.pdbx_seq_one_letter_code
_entity_poly.pdbx_strand_id
1 'polypeptide(L)'
;MELEALQAALPEIQRLGTSLVAISPQLEEYGRSIHRRLNLGFDVLTDRGLQVASQFGLAFVLPDYLKTVYLQFGNKLDEFHGENAFRLPMPARYVVDQQSVIRTANVSPDYTRRPEPGETISALEELTKAGADPRRRGPNFGFEG
;
A
#
# COMPACT_ATOMS: atom_id res chain seq x y z
N MET A 1 -13.10 -7.12 1.66
CA MET A 1 -12.02 -6.28 2.22
C MET A 1 -10.85 -6.28 1.26
N GLU A 2 -10.15 -5.17 1.13
CA GLU A 2 -9.06 -5.01 0.15
C GLU A 2 -7.90 -6.00 0.36
N LEU A 3 -7.49 -6.23 1.62
CA LEU A 3 -6.41 -7.18 1.92
C LEU A 3 -6.77 -8.62 1.55
N GLU A 4 -8.02 -9.00 1.73
CA GLU A 4 -8.50 -10.32 1.32
C GLU A 4 -8.51 -10.48 -0.20
N ALA A 5 -8.91 -9.44 -0.92
CA ALA A 5 -8.88 -9.42 -2.38
C ALA A 5 -7.45 -9.51 -2.92
N LEU A 6 -6.51 -8.80 -2.30
CA LEU A 6 -5.09 -8.88 -2.62
C LEU A 6 -4.49 -10.24 -2.29
N GLN A 7 -4.90 -10.84 -1.18
CA GLN A 7 -4.48 -12.20 -0.83
C GLN A 7 -4.96 -13.22 -1.87
N ALA A 8 -6.17 -13.09 -2.35
CA ALA A 8 -6.70 -13.95 -3.41
C ALA A 8 -5.92 -13.78 -4.73
N ALA A 9 -5.45 -12.59 -5.02
CA ALA A 9 -4.66 -12.28 -6.23
C ALA A 9 -3.15 -12.58 -6.07
N LEU A 10 -2.68 -12.85 -4.85
CA LEU A 10 -1.25 -13.02 -4.55
C LEU A 10 -0.55 -14.07 -5.41
N PRO A 11 -1.13 -15.27 -5.67
CA PRO A 11 -0.46 -16.24 -6.53
C PRO A 11 -0.14 -15.71 -7.92
N GLU A 12 -1.05 -14.95 -8.52
CA GLU A 12 -0.82 -14.30 -9.82
C GLU A 12 0.28 -13.24 -9.75
N ILE A 13 0.28 -12.42 -8.70
CA ILE A 13 1.30 -11.40 -8.46
C ILE A 13 2.68 -12.05 -8.33
N GLN A 14 2.78 -13.12 -7.55
CA GLN A 14 4.02 -13.87 -7.35
C GLN A 14 4.48 -14.58 -8.64
N ARG A 15 3.55 -15.09 -9.40
CA ARG A 15 3.85 -15.70 -10.71
C ARG A 15 4.51 -14.72 -11.67
N LEU A 16 4.19 -13.45 -11.56
CA LEU A 16 4.81 -12.36 -12.33
C LEU A 16 6.13 -11.86 -11.73
N GLY A 17 6.70 -12.57 -10.76
CA GLY A 17 7.97 -12.22 -10.13
C GLY A 17 7.91 -11.01 -9.22
N THR A 18 6.74 -10.70 -8.69
CA THR A 18 6.48 -9.50 -7.90
C THR A 18 6.21 -9.86 -6.44
N SER A 19 6.73 -9.04 -5.53
CA SER A 19 6.40 -9.07 -4.10
C SER A 19 5.33 -8.03 -3.80
N LEU A 20 4.48 -8.34 -2.82
CA LEU A 20 3.45 -7.43 -2.32
C LEU A 20 3.76 -7.08 -0.87
N VAL A 21 3.61 -5.81 -0.53
CA VAL A 21 3.69 -5.35 0.86
C VAL A 21 2.58 -4.33 1.12
N ALA A 22 1.94 -4.42 2.27
CA ALA A 22 1.00 -3.43 2.75
C ALA A 22 1.66 -2.59 3.85
N ILE A 23 1.41 -1.30 3.85
CA ILE A 23 1.96 -0.37 4.83
C ILE A 23 0.81 0.43 5.43
N SER A 24 0.79 0.53 6.75
CA SER A 24 -0.28 1.14 7.51
C SER A 24 0.28 1.87 8.73
N PRO A 25 -0.36 2.96 9.20
CA PRO A 25 0.04 3.62 10.44
C PRO A 25 -0.39 2.86 11.70
N GLN A 26 -1.15 1.78 11.58
CA GLN A 26 -1.57 0.98 12.72
C GLN A 26 -0.38 0.43 13.51
N LEU A 27 -0.54 0.30 14.81
CA LEU A 27 0.48 -0.30 15.67
C LEU A 27 0.79 -1.74 15.24
N GLU A 28 2.02 -2.18 15.44
CA GLU A 28 2.50 -3.49 14.97
C GLU A 28 1.63 -4.66 15.45
N GLU A 29 1.14 -4.59 16.67
CA GLU A 29 0.27 -5.64 17.23
C GLU A 29 -1.02 -5.83 16.42
N TYR A 30 -1.60 -4.75 15.91
CA TYR A 30 -2.80 -4.80 15.07
C TYR A 30 -2.47 -5.34 13.67
N GLY A 31 -1.34 -4.95 13.11
CA GLY A 31 -0.86 -5.51 11.85
C GLY A 31 -0.62 -7.01 11.92
N ARG A 32 0.02 -7.47 12.98
CA ARG A 32 0.23 -8.91 13.23
C ARG A 32 -1.08 -9.66 13.44
N SER A 33 -2.03 -9.06 14.15
CA SER A 33 -3.35 -9.64 14.37
C SER A 33 -4.11 -9.83 13.05
N ILE A 34 -4.12 -8.81 12.20
CA ILE A 34 -4.75 -8.88 10.86
C ILE A 34 -4.06 -9.91 10.00
N HIS A 35 -2.74 -9.94 9.99
CA HIS A 35 -1.95 -10.89 9.21
C HIS A 35 -2.31 -12.34 9.57
N ARG A 36 -2.42 -12.64 10.86
CA ARG A 36 -2.81 -13.97 11.33
C ARG A 36 -4.27 -14.30 11.03
N ARG A 37 -5.18 -13.35 11.30
CA ARG A 37 -6.61 -13.55 11.13
C ARG A 37 -7.00 -13.82 9.68
N LEU A 38 -6.37 -13.12 8.75
CA LEU A 38 -6.62 -13.25 7.32
C LEU A 38 -5.68 -14.25 6.64
N ASN A 39 -4.74 -14.81 7.39
CA ASN A 39 -3.73 -15.73 6.86
C ASN A 39 -3.03 -15.16 5.61
N LEU A 40 -2.50 -13.95 5.74
CA LEU A 40 -1.89 -13.25 4.63
C LEU A 40 -0.52 -13.84 4.26
N GLY A 41 -0.26 -13.98 2.97
CA GLY A 41 1.03 -14.40 2.43
C GLY A 41 1.98 -13.23 2.10
N PHE A 42 1.63 -12.01 2.50
CA PHE A 42 2.45 -10.82 2.33
C PHE A 42 2.54 -10.03 3.64
N ASP A 43 3.58 -9.21 3.75
CA ASP A 43 3.86 -8.47 4.97
C ASP A 43 2.93 -7.26 5.13
N VAL A 44 2.53 -7.00 6.36
CA VAL A 44 1.83 -5.77 6.78
C VAL A 44 2.78 -5.00 7.69
N LEU A 45 3.34 -3.93 7.18
CA LEU A 45 4.34 -3.12 7.87
C LEU A 45 3.69 -1.91 8.56
N THR A 46 4.32 -1.45 9.62
CA THR A 46 3.88 -0.26 10.35
C THR A 46 4.70 0.95 9.94
N ASP A 47 4.02 2.00 9.50
CA ASP A 47 4.60 3.30 9.19
C ASP A 47 4.45 4.24 10.40
N ARG A 48 5.37 4.15 11.34
CA ARG A 48 5.33 4.98 12.56
C ARG A 48 5.46 6.46 12.21
N GLY A 49 4.53 7.27 12.74
CA GLY A 49 4.53 8.71 12.54
C GLY A 49 4.28 9.12 11.08
N LEU A 50 3.79 8.21 10.25
CA LEU A 50 3.53 8.46 8.82
C LEU A 50 4.76 8.96 8.06
N GLN A 51 5.93 8.46 8.39
CA GLN A 51 7.20 8.89 7.77
C GLN A 51 7.23 8.54 6.28
N VAL A 52 6.88 7.31 5.93
CA VAL A 52 6.82 6.86 4.53
C VAL A 52 5.68 7.56 3.80
N ALA A 53 4.49 7.61 4.39
CA ALA A 53 3.34 8.29 3.78
C ALA A 53 3.63 9.77 3.52
N SER A 54 4.35 10.44 4.42
CA SER A 54 4.75 11.85 4.24
C SER A 54 5.71 12.02 3.08
N GLN A 55 6.66 11.11 2.90
CA GLN A 55 7.59 11.14 1.76
C GLN A 55 6.87 10.96 0.43
N PHE A 56 5.78 10.21 0.40
CA PHE A 56 4.93 10.03 -0.78
C PHE A 56 3.88 11.15 -0.94
N GLY A 57 3.85 12.13 -0.02
CA GLY A 57 2.86 13.21 -0.05
C GLY A 57 1.44 12.77 0.31
N LEU A 58 1.28 11.66 1.01
CA LEU A 58 -0.01 11.04 1.31
C LEU A 58 -0.60 11.45 2.67
N ALA A 59 0.22 11.97 3.58
CA ALA A 59 -0.21 12.27 4.94
C ALA A 59 -1.08 13.53 4.98
N PHE A 60 -2.20 13.46 5.68
CA PHE A 60 -3.08 14.60 5.90
C PHE A 60 -3.63 14.58 7.33
N VAL A 61 -4.08 15.73 7.82
CA VAL A 61 -4.73 15.85 9.12
C VAL A 61 -6.24 15.81 8.93
N LEU A 62 -6.89 14.92 9.70
CA LEU A 62 -8.34 14.83 9.68
C LEU A 62 -8.96 16.13 10.22
N PRO A 63 -9.88 16.79 9.49
CA PRO A 63 -10.55 17.99 9.97
C PRO A 63 -11.32 17.74 11.28
N ASP A 64 -11.40 18.76 12.15
CA ASP A 64 -12.00 18.63 13.48
C ASP A 64 -13.45 18.14 13.45
N TYR A 65 -14.25 18.60 12.47
CA TYR A 65 -15.64 18.16 12.33
C TYR A 65 -15.75 16.65 12.00
N LEU A 66 -14.78 16.08 11.32
CA LEU A 66 -14.75 14.65 11.04
C LEU A 66 -14.23 13.83 12.23
N LYS A 67 -13.37 14.40 13.10
CA LYS A 67 -12.90 13.71 14.30
C LYS A 67 -14.06 13.28 15.20
N THR A 68 -15.02 14.16 15.41
CA THR A 68 -16.22 13.86 16.19
C THR A 68 -17.05 12.75 15.56
N VAL A 69 -17.22 12.79 14.24
CA VAL A 69 -17.96 11.75 13.50
C VAL A 69 -17.27 10.39 13.64
N TYR A 70 -15.96 10.33 13.47
CA TYR A 70 -15.19 9.09 13.62
C TYR A 70 -15.30 8.51 15.03
N LEU A 71 -15.21 9.35 16.05
CA LEU A 71 -15.36 8.91 17.44
C LEU A 71 -16.77 8.42 17.75
N GLN A 72 -17.82 9.06 17.19
CA GLN A 72 -19.21 8.65 17.38
C GLN A 72 -19.51 7.28 16.75
N PHE A 73 -18.85 6.94 15.66
CA PHE A 73 -19.00 5.64 15.01
C PHE A 73 -18.09 4.55 15.59
N GLY A 74 -17.46 4.80 16.73
CA GLY A 74 -16.63 3.82 17.41
C GLY A 74 -15.27 3.59 16.78
N ASN A 75 -14.82 4.48 15.90
CA ASN A 75 -13.47 4.43 15.33
C ASN A 75 -12.47 4.91 16.36
N LYS A 76 -11.80 3.98 17.00
CA LYS A 76 -10.80 4.25 18.04
C LYS A 76 -9.42 4.43 17.40
N LEU A 77 -9.23 5.52 16.65
CA LEU A 77 -7.99 5.79 15.91
C LEU A 77 -6.77 5.89 16.83
N ASP A 78 -6.94 6.45 18.02
CA ASP A 78 -5.88 6.56 19.03
C ASP A 78 -5.41 5.19 19.53
N GLU A 79 -6.30 4.20 19.62
CA GLU A 79 -5.93 2.84 19.97
C GLU A 79 -5.19 2.13 18.83
N PHE A 80 -5.56 2.40 17.57
CA PHE A 80 -4.99 1.71 16.41
C PHE A 80 -3.72 2.37 15.87
N HIS A 81 -3.63 3.69 15.90
CA HIS A 81 -2.55 4.46 15.31
C HIS A 81 -1.58 5.06 16.33
N GLY A 82 -1.92 5.03 17.63
CA GLY A 82 -1.10 5.64 18.69
C GLY A 82 -1.12 7.15 18.65
N GLU A 83 0.02 7.79 18.91
CA GLU A 83 0.17 9.24 18.82
C GLU A 83 -0.12 9.72 17.39
N ASN A 84 -0.64 10.93 17.24
CA ASN A 84 -1.06 11.47 15.95
C ASN A 84 -2.21 10.69 15.26
N ALA A 85 -3.13 10.14 16.06
CA ALA A 85 -4.24 9.32 15.59
C ALA A 85 -5.09 9.96 14.48
N PHE A 86 -5.15 11.28 14.41
CA PHE A 86 -5.91 12.03 13.42
C PHE A 86 -5.08 12.48 12.21
N ARG A 87 -3.81 12.12 12.14
CA ARG A 87 -3.04 12.16 10.91
C ARG A 87 -3.20 10.82 10.21
N LEU A 88 -3.64 10.86 8.98
CA LEU A 88 -3.98 9.67 8.21
C LEU A 88 -3.26 9.69 6.86
N PRO A 89 -2.92 8.52 6.30
CA PRO A 89 -2.46 8.45 4.92
C PRO A 89 -3.66 8.40 3.98
N MET A 90 -3.57 9.09 2.84
CA MET A 90 -4.48 8.81 1.74
C MET A 90 -4.24 7.38 1.25
N PRO A 91 -5.30 6.62 0.98
CA PRO A 91 -5.14 5.29 0.39
C PRO A 91 -4.43 5.36 -0.94
N ALA A 92 -3.42 4.54 -1.11
CA ALA A 92 -2.63 4.52 -2.32
C ALA A 92 -2.16 3.10 -2.65
N ARG A 93 -2.00 2.85 -3.93
CA ARG A 93 -1.37 1.63 -4.45
C ARG A 93 -0.37 2.00 -5.52
N TYR A 94 0.84 1.49 -5.37
CA TYR A 94 1.94 1.72 -6.29
C TYR A 94 2.44 0.41 -6.86
N VAL A 95 2.80 0.42 -8.14
CA VAL A 95 3.60 -0.64 -8.76
C VAL A 95 4.97 -0.05 -9.04
N VAL A 96 6.00 -0.70 -8.51
CA VAL A 96 7.39 -0.26 -8.61
C VAL A 96 8.19 -1.30 -9.37
N ASP A 97 8.98 -0.87 -10.34
CA ASP A 97 9.82 -1.78 -11.11
C ASP A 97 11.14 -2.12 -10.40
N GLN A 98 11.96 -2.96 -11.02
CA GLN A 98 13.24 -3.39 -10.48
C GLN A 98 14.28 -2.27 -10.38
N GLN A 99 14.09 -1.15 -11.08
CA GLN A 99 14.92 0.03 -11.00
C GLN A 99 14.43 1.03 -9.95
N SER A 100 13.49 0.66 -9.09
CA SER A 100 12.88 1.51 -8.08
C SER A 100 12.09 2.70 -8.65
N VAL A 101 11.57 2.54 -9.86
CA VAL A 101 10.73 3.55 -10.52
C VAL A 101 9.26 3.18 -10.35
N ILE A 102 8.46 4.13 -9.88
CA ILE A 102 7.01 3.96 -9.81
C ILE A 102 6.44 3.95 -11.22
N ARG A 103 5.82 2.85 -11.61
CA ARG A 103 5.21 2.67 -12.94
C ARG A 103 3.73 2.95 -12.95
N THR A 104 3.03 2.63 -11.87
CA THR A 104 1.63 3.02 -11.70
C THR A 104 1.44 3.57 -10.29
N ALA A 105 0.56 4.56 -10.18
CA ALA A 105 0.18 5.16 -8.92
C ALA A 105 -1.33 5.37 -8.90
N ASN A 106 -1.99 4.77 -7.92
CA ASN A 106 -3.40 5.00 -7.64
C ASN A 106 -3.50 5.62 -6.25
N VAL A 107 -3.77 6.89 -6.19
CA VAL A 107 -3.99 7.65 -4.96
C VAL A 107 -5.42 8.13 -4.97
N SER A 108 -6.21 7.78 -3.95
CA SER A 108 -7.61 8.17 -3.89
C SER A 108 -7.93 8.81 -2.54
N PRO A 109 -8.37 10.08 -2.54
CA PRO A 109 -8.93 10.68 -1.34
C PRO A 109 -10.29 10.08 -0.96
N ASP A 110 -10.93 9.36 -1.86
CA ASP A 110 -12.19 8.64 -1.61
C ASP A 110 -11.89 7.22 -1.16
N TYR A 111 -12.14 6.92 0.12
CA TYR A 111 -11.96 5.60 0.72
C TYR A 111 -12.82 4.51 0.12
N THR A 112 -13.90 4.87 -0.58
CA THR A 112 -14.81 3.91 -1.19
C THR A 112 -14.30 3.38 -2.52
N ARG A 113 -13.32 4.06 -3.11
CA ARG A 113 -12.73 3.70 -4.40
C ARG A 113 -11.34 3.09 -4.20
N ARG A 114 -11.22 1.83 -4.57
CA ARG A 114 -9.95 1.09 -4.60
C ARG A 114 -9.76 0.49 -5.98
N PRO A 115 -8.52 0.45 -6.51
CA PRO A 115 -8.28 -0.28 -7.75
C PRO A 115 -8.57 -1.76 -7.53
N GLU A 116 -9.18 -2.39 -8.52
CA GLU A 116 -9.37 -3.83 -8.51
C GLU A 116 -8.01 -4.54 -8.64
N PRO A 117 -7.82 -5.71 -7.99
CA PRO A 117 -6.58 -6.47 -8.14
C PRO A 117 -6.21 -6.78 -9.59
N GLY A 118 -7.19 -6.97 -10.47
CA GLY A 118 -6.99 -7.18 -11.90
C GLY A 118 -6.27 -6.04 -12.59
N GLU A 119 -6.50 -4.80 -12.18
CA GLU A 119 -5.79 -3.63 -12.73
C GLU A 119 -4.31 -3.67 -12.38
N THR A 120 -3.98 -4.06 -11.15
CA THR A 120 -2.60 -4.24 -10.71
C THR A 120 -1.92 -5.38 -11.47
N ILE A 121 -2.60 -6.50 -11.64
CA ILE A 121 -2.08 -7.64 -12.41
C ILE A 121 -1.81 -7.23 -13.85
N SER A 122 -2.72 -6.49 -14.48
CA SER A 122 -2.54 -5.99 -15.85
C SER A 122 -1.31 -5.08 -15.97
N ALA A 123 -1.10 -4.19 -15.02
CA ALA A 123 0.09 -3.34 -14.98
C ALA A 123 1.39 -4.15 -14.82
N LEU A 124 1.39 -5.19 -14.01
CA LEU A 124 2.53 -6.09 -13.82
C LEU A 124 2.82 -6.91 -15.09
N GLU A 125 1.79 -7.38 -15.78
CA GLU A 125 1.92 -8.09 -17.05
C GLU A 125 2.58 -7.21 -18.12
N GLU A 126 2.17 -5.94 -18.22
CA GLU A 126 2.78 -4.99 -19.14
C GLU A 126 4.25 -4.74 -18.82
N LEU A 127 4.62 -4.63 -17.55
CA LEU A 127 6.01 -4.47 -17.12
C LEU A 127 6.85 -5.70 -17.45
N THR A 128 6.30 -6.89 -17.30
CA THR A 128 6.96 -8.14 -17.66
C THR A 128 7.24 -8.19 -19.17
N LYS A 129 6.29 -7.80 -20.00
CA LYS A 129 6.45 -7.69 -21.45
C LYS A 129 7.50 -6.64 -21.83
N ALA A 130 7.47 -5.47 -21.17
CA ALA A 130 8.43 -4.39 -21.40
C ALA A 130 9.85 -4.79 -20.99
N GLY A 131 10.01 -5.56 -19.91
CA GLY A 131 11.31 -6.11 -19.48
C GLY A 131 11.87 -7.16 -20.43
N ALA A 132 11.03 -7.80 -21.21
CA ALA A 132 11.43 -8.74 -22.27
C ALA A 132 11.86 -8.02 -23.57
N ASP A 133 11.59 -6.72 -23.72
CA ASP A 133 12.04 -5.92 -24.88
C ASP A 133 13.43 -5.33 -24.59
N PRO A 134 14.49 -5.82 -25.26
CA PRO A 134 15.85 -5.36 -25.04
C PRO A 134 16.07 -3.87 -25.33
N ARG A 135 15.17 -3.23 -26.08
CA ARG A 135 15.23 -1.80 -26.41
C ARG A 135 14.74 -0.91 -25.25
N ARG A 136 14.07 -1.48 -24.25
CA ARG A 136 13.53 -0.78 -23.10
C ARG A 136 14.39 -0.90 -21.83
N ARG A 137 15.58 -1.47 -21.96
CA ARG A 137 16.56 -1.42 -20.86
C ARG A 137 17.02 0.01 -20.72
N GLY A 138 16.45 0.72 -19.76
CA GLY A 138 16.98 2.00 -19.33
C GLY A 138 18.42 1.86 -18.84
N PRO A 139 19.16 2.97 -18.70
CA PRO A 139 20.55 2.93 -18.26
C PRO A 139 20.66 2.18 -16.94
N ASN A 140 21.52 1.20 -16.92
CA ASN A 140 21.81 0.37 -15.77
C ASN A 140 22.56 1.24 -14.75
N PHE A 141 21.83 1.86 -13.83
CA PHE A 141 22.43 2.47 -12.66
C PHE A 141 22.73 1.32 -11.69
N GLY A 142 23.90 0.72 -11.85
CA GLY A 142 24.40 -0.26 -10.90
C GLY A 142 24.57 0.41 -9.54
N PHE A 143 23.67 0.09 -8.62
CA PHE A 143 23.99 0.24 -7.21
C PHE A 143 24.72 -1.03 -6.81
N GLU A 144 26.04 -1.00 -6.87
CA GLU A 144 26.86 -1.88 -6.09
C GLU A 144 26.75 -1.43 -4.64
N GLY A 145 26.07 -2.22 -3.84
CA GLY A 145 25.99 -2.02 -2.41
C GLY A 145 26.11 -3.33 -1.68
#